data_d0686f97ac52d6d1dac91123b1a0b188
#
_entry.id   d0686f97ac52d6d1dac91123b1a0b188
#
_cell.length_a   1.000
_cell.length_b   1.000
_cell.length_c   1.000
_cell.angle_alpha   90.00
_cell.angle_beta   90.00
_cell.angle_gamma   90.00
#
_symmetry.space_group_name_H-M   'P 1'
#
loop_
_entity.id
_entity.type
_entity.pdbx_description
1 polymer ?
#
loop_
_entity_poly.entity_id
_entity_poly.type
_entity_poly.pdbx_seq_one_letter_code
_entity_poly.pdbx_strand_id
1 'polypeptide(L)'
;PGGKAALLGALAAQRGARLVANELQPHRADLVRRSVERLPNVEVVSHDGREGPWASGSFDRVLVDAPCTGLGALRRRPESRWRRQPSDLDQLVPLQEALLRRALDVVRPGGVVAYATCSPHLRETTGVVDAVTAERDDVTIESTHQWWPHIDGTDAMFCAVLRRTP
;
A
#
# COMPACT_ATOMS: atom_id res chain seq x y z
N PRO A 1 13.13 4.67 -2.30
CA PRO A 1 12.09 3.83 -2.87
C PRO A 1 12.64 2.49 -3.37
N GLY A 2 11.76 1.46 -3.51
CA GLY A 2 12.13 0.16 -4.07
C GLY A 2 12.35 -0.98 -3.08
N GLY A 3 12.58 -0.72 -1.79
CA GLY A 3 12.85 -1.78 -0.81
C GLY A 3 11.74 -2.83 -0.69
N LYS A 4 10.47 -2.40 -0.66
CA LYS A 4 9.31 -3.33 -0.66
C LYS A 4 9.24 -4.10 -1.99
N ALA A 5 9.45 -3.43 -3.12
CA ALA A 5 9.45 -4.07 -4.44
C ALA A 5 10.56 -5.12 -4.56
N ALA A 6 11.77 -4.82 -4.07
CA ALA A 6 12.88 -5.76 -4.09
C ALA A 6 12.60 -7.00 -3.21
N LEU A 7 12.10 -6.80 -1.99
CA LEU A 7 11.74 -7.90 -1.10
C LEU A 7 10.64 -8.78 -1.70
N LEU A 8 9.54 -8.16 -2.13
CA LEU A 8 8.40 -8.90 -2.71
C LEU A 8 8.78 -9.57 -4.03
N GLY A 9 9.60 -8.92 -4.86
CA GLY A 9 10.10 -9.50 -6.11
C GLY A 9 10.95 -10.75 -5.86
N ALA A 10 11.85 -10.70 -4.87
CA ALA A 10 12.65 -11.86 -4.49
C ALA A 10 11.79 -13.02 -3.96
N LEU A 11 10.79 -12.74 -3.12
CA LEU A 11 9.85 -13.75 -2.61
C LEU A 11 8.96 -14.31 -3.73
N ALA A 12 8.53 -13.47 -4.66
CA ALA A 12 7.74 -13.88 -5.83
C ALA A 12 8.56 -14.80 -6.75
N ALA A 13 9.84 -14.49 -6.98
CA ALA A 13 10.72 -15.32 -7.80
C ALA A 13 10.83 -16.75 -7.26
N GLN A 14 10.92 -16.93 -5.94
CA GLN A 14 10.97 -18.26 -5.30
C GLN A 14 9.71 -19.11 -5.57
N ARG A 15 8.62 -18.46 -5.96
CA ARG A 15 7.31 -19.11 -6.25
C ARG A 15 6.95 -19.09 -7.73
N GLY A 16 7.89 -18.70 -8.61
CA GLY A 16 7.62 -18.54 -10.03
C GLY A 16 6.61 -17.45 -10.38
N ALA A 17 6.38 -16.49 -9.45
CA ALA A 17 5.43 -15.42 -9.63
C ALA A 17 6.09 -14.13 -10.16
N ARG A 18 5.27 -13.29 -10.81
CA ARG A 18 5.67 -11.97 -11.31
C ARG A 18 5.20 -10.87 -10.35
N LEU A 19 5.92 -9.76 -10.32
CA LEU A 19 5.55 -8.56 -9.59
C LEU A 19 5.46 -7.37 -10.54
N VAL A 20 4.39 -6.60 -10.44
CA VAL A 20 4.30 -5.25 -11.03
C VAL A 20 4.48 -4.24 -9.90
N ALA A 21 5.52 -3.43 -9.97
CA ALA A 21 5.78 -2.34 -9.05
C ALA A 21 5.38 -1.01 -9.70
N ASN A 22 4.34 -0.37 -9.18
CA ASN A 22 3.84 0.90 -9.69
C ASN A 22 4.27 2.07 -8.82
N GLU A 23 4.81 3.11 -9.43
CA GLU A 23 5.16 4.38 -8.77
C GLU A 23 4.70 5.54 -9.65
N LEU A 24 3.89 6.45 -9.10
CA LEU A 24 3.33 7.58 -9.84
C LEU A 24 4.39 8.50 -10.43
N GLN A 25 5.47 8.77 -9.67
CA GLN A 25 6.50 9.74 -10.06
C GLN A 25 7.59 9.07 -10.91
N PRO A 26 7.80 9.45 -12.19
CA PRO A 26 8.77 8.80 -13.07
C PRO A 26 10.19 8.73 -12.49
N HIS A 27 10.68 9.83 -11.89
CA HIS A 27 12.01 9.88 -11.29
C HIS A 27 12.16 8.91 -10.10
N ARG A 28 11.07 8.64 -9.36
CA ARG A 28 11.05 7.65 -8.28
C ARG A 28 10.93 6.23 -8.84
N ALA A 29 10.19 6.04 -9.92
CA ALA A 29 10.13 4.76 -10.64
C ALA A 29 11.53 4.33 -11.13
N ASP A 30 12.37 5.26 -11.56
CA ASP A 30 13.76 4.98 -11.92
C ASP A 30 14.59 4.48 -10.74
N LEU A 31 14.35 5.00 -9.53
CA LEU A 31 14.99 4.49 -8.32
C LEU A 31 14.51 3.08 -7.98
N VAL A 32 13.20 2.81 -8.18
CA VAL A 32 12.66 1.44 -8.02
C VAL A 32 13.31 0.49 -9.03
N ARG A 33 13.42 0.87 -10.32
CA ARG A 33 14.09 0.05 -11.36
C ARG A 33 15.50 -0.33 -10.95
N ARG A 34 16.30 0.62 -10.46
CA ARG A 34 17.65 0.34 -9.94
C ARG A 34 17.65 -0.65 -8.77
N SER A 35 16.66 -0.55 -7.88
CA SER A 35 16.56 -1.43 -6.70
C SER A 35 16.20 -2.88 -7.06
N VAL A 36 15.59 -3.10 -8.23
CA VAL A 36 15.13 -4.42 -8.69
C VAL A 36 15.80 -4.91 -9.95
N GLU A 37 16.88 -4.27 -10.40
CA GLU A 37 17.56 -4.57 -11.68
C GLU A 37 17.99 -6.04 -11.83
N ARG A 38 18.24 -6.73 -10.71
CA ARG A 38 18.63 -8.15 -10.66
C ARG A 38 17.44 -9.10 -10.55
N LEU A 39 16.21 -8.59 -10.60
CA LEU A 39 14.98 -9.36 -10.44
C LEU A 39 14.18 -9.34 -11.76
N PRO A 40 14.42 -10.27 -12.68
CA PRO A 40 13.79 -10.29 -14.01
C PRO A 40 12.28 -10.52 -13.97
N ASN A 41 11.76 -10.98 -12.83
CA ASN A 41 10.32 -11.17 -12.59
C ASN A 41 9.60 -9.92 -12.10
N VAL A 42 10.31 -8.76 -11.98
CA VAL A 42 9.73 -7.49 -11.53
C VAL A 42 9.64 -6.52 -12.71
N GLU A 43 8.44 -6.10 -13.02
CA GLU A 43 8.14 -5.03 -13.97
C GLU A 43 7.88 -3.73 -13.20
N VAL A 44 8.54 -2.62 -13.60
CA VAL A 44 8.34 -1.31 -12.97
C VAL A 44 7.65 -0.37 -13.95
N VAL A 45 6.47 0.08 -13.55
CA VAL A 45 5.60 0.97 -14.34
C VAL A 45 5.38 2.32 -13.63
N SER A 46 4.89 3.31 -14.37
CA SER A 46 4.59 4.62 -13.81
C SER A 46 3.19 5.06 -14.25
N HIS A 47 2.22 4.84 -13.36
CA HIS A 47 0.82 5.19 -13.56
C HIS A 47 0.21 5.73 -12.28
N ASP A 48 -0.88 6.48 -12.39
CA ASP A 48 -1.74 6.75 -11.24
C ASP A 48 -2.38 5.43 -10.77
N GLY A 49 -2.12 5.07 -9.53
CA GLY A 49 -2.62 3.82 -8.97
C GLY A 49 -4.15 3.74 -8.89
N ARG A 50 -4.84 4.88 -8.98
CA ARG A 50 -6.31 4.97 -9.01
C ARG A 50 -6.89 4.61 -10.38
N GLU A 51 -6.12 4.82 -11.45
CA GLU A 51 -6.58 4.74 -12.84
C GLU A 51 -5.68 3.83 -13.73
N GLY A 52 -4.77 3.10 -13.12
CA GLY A 52 -3.82 2.26 -13.83
C GLY A 52 -4.49 1.30 -14.84
N PRO A 53 -3.77 0.88 -15.90
CA PRO A 53 -4.32 0.20 -17.07
C PRO A 53 -4.74 -1.26 -16.81
N TRP A 54 -4.74 -1.70 -15.57
CA TRP A 54 -5.04 -3.08 -15.23
C TRP A 54 -6.54 -3.37 -15.27
N ALA A 55 -6.92 -4.45 -15.91
CA ALA A 55 -8.29 -4.94 -15.91
C ALA A 55 -8.71 -5.43 -14.51
N SER A 56 -10.01 -5.49 -14.24
CA SER A 56 -10.52 -6.09 -13.02
C SER A 56 -10.07 -7.55 -12.91
N GLY A 57 -9.66 -7.97 -11.72
CA GLY A 57 -9.23 -9.33 -11.46
C GLY A 57 -7.86 -9.73 -12.04
N SER A 58 -7.02 -8.75 -12.43
CA SER A 58 -5.70 -9.01 -13.04
C SER A 58 -4.66 -9.58 -12.08
N PHE A 59 -4.83 -9.42 -10.78
CA PHE A 59 -3.83 -9.77 -9.77
C PHE A 59 -4.35 -10.77 -8.76
N ASP A 60 -3.51 -11.71 -8.34
CA ASP A 60 -3.78 -12.60 -7.20
C ASP A 60 -3.65 -11.87 -5.87
N ARG A 61 -2.71 -10.94 -5.79
CA ARG A 61 -2.40 -10.16 -4.58
C ARG A 61 -2.03 -8.73 -4.94
N VAL A 62 -2.46 -7.78 -4.13
CA VAL A 62 -2.11 -6.36 -4.27
C VAL A 62 -1.61 -5.83 -2.93
N LEU A 63 -0.52 -5.08 -2.94
CA LEU A 63 -0.08 -4.28 -1.80
C LEU A 63 -0.29 -2.80 -2.11
N VAL A 64 -1.07 -2.12 -1.30
CA VAL A 64 -1.21 -0.67 -1.28
C VAL A 64 -0.30 -0.12 -0.17
N ASP A 65 0.89 0.35 -0.54
CA ASP A 65 1.77 1.14 0.35
C ASP A 65 1.31 2.60 0.23
N ALA A 66 0.28 2.96 0.99
CA ALA A 66 -0.47 4.18 0.75
C ALA A 66 0.31 5.45 1.15
N PRO A 67 0.23 6.52 0.34
CA PRO A 67 0.74 7.82 0.75
C PRO A 67 -0.03 8.27 2.00
N CYS A 68 0.69 8.67 3.04
CA CYS A 68 0.11 9.04 4.33
C CYS A 68 0.89 10.20 4.96
N THR A 69 0.43 10.69 6.09
CA THR A 69 1.14 11.74 6.84
C THR A 69 2.55 11.34 7.24
N GLY A 70 2.82 10.04 7.39
CA GLY A 70 4.13 9.52 7.78
C GLY A 70 4.46 9.75 9.26
N LEU A 71 3.48 10.10 10.09
CA LEU A 71 3.67 10.38 11.52
C LEU A 71 4.18 9.16 12.30
N GLY A 72 3.99 7.96 11.78
CA GLY A 72 4.54 6.74 12.38
C GLY A 72 6.07 6.65 12.33
N ALA A 73 6.71 7.37 11.39
CA ALA A 73 8.16 7.36 11.20
C ALA A 73 8.90 8.50 11.93
N LEU A 74 8.24 9.23 12.83
CA LEU A 74 8.82 10.38 13.54
C LEU A 74 10.10 10.05 14.30
N ARG A 75 10.26 8.81 14.77
CA ARG A 75 11.49 8.36 15.41
C ARG A 75 12.71 8.50 14.49
N ARG A 76 12.54 8.25 13.19
CA ARG A 76 13.61 8.33 12.18
C ARG A 76 13.59 9.63 11.38
N ARG A 77 12.44 10.32 11.36
CA ARG A 77 12.20 11.55 10.60
C ARG A 77 11.47 12.60 11.47
N PRO A 78 12.10 13.08 12.55
CA PRO A 78 11.47 13.99 13.49
C PRO A 78 11.03 15.32 12.83
N GLU A 79 11.70 15.73 11.75
CA GLU A 79 11.36 16.93 10.98
C GLU A 79 9.96 16.85 10.33
N SER A 80 9.40 15.67 10.15
CA SER A 80 8.06 15.50 9.57
C SER A 80 6.98 16.18 10.41
N ARG A 81 7.15 16.27 11.73
CA ARG A 81 6.22 16.96 12.64
C ARG A 81 6.01 18.43 12.30
N TRP A 82 7.01 19.08 11.73
CA TRP A 82 6.97 20.49 11.38
C TRP A 82 6.41 20.77 9.99
N ARG A 83 6.34 19.73 9.16
CA ARG A 83 5.87 19.81 7.77
C ARG A 83 4.41 19.40 7.60
N ARG A 84 3.86 18.69 8.58
CA ARG A 84 2.50 18.18 8.53
C ARG A 84 1.52 19.10 9.21
N GLN A 85 0.36 19.25 8.55
CA GLN A 85 -0.78 20.00 9.05
C GLN A 85 -2.00 19.06 9.17
N PRO A 86 -2.94 19.30 10.10
CA PRO A 86 -4.16 18.52 10.19
C PRO A 86 -4.96 18.45 8.88
N SER A 87 -4.92 19.53 8.07
CA SER A 87 -5.56 19.62 6.76
C SER A 87 -4.96 18.68 5.70
N ASP A 88 -3.74 18.14 5.90
CA ASP A 88 -3.18 17.14 4.98
C ASP A 88 -4.07 15.89 4.90
N LEU A 89 -4.77 15.56 5.99
CA LEU A 89 -5.69 14.43 6.03
C LEU A 89 -6.87 14.58 5.06
N ASP A 90 -7.30 15.80 4.79
CA ASP A 90 -8.45 16.08 3.92
C ASP A 90 -8.13 15.76 2.44
N GLN A 91 -6.84 15.72 2.09
CA GLN A 91 -6.38 15.29 0.76
C GLN A 91 -5.91 13.83 0.76
N LEU A 92 -5.25 13.38 1.84
CA LEU A 92 -4.67 12.03 1.90
C LEU A 92 -5.73 10.94 2.08
N VAL A 93 -6.72 11.16 2.92
CA VAL A 93 -7.76 10.14 3.19
C VAL A 93 -8.55 9.78 1.92
N PRO A 94 -9.11 10.73 1.16
CA PRO A 94 -9.79 10.38 -0.10
C PRO A 94 -8.88 9.68 -1.12
N LEU A 95 -7.59 10.04 -1.16
CA LEU A 95 -6.61 9.38 -2.03
C LEU A 95 -6.37 7.93 -1.60
N GLN A 96 -6.23 7.69 -0.29
CA GLN A 96 -6.04 6.36 0.29
C GLN A 96 -7.23 5.45 0.01
N GLU A 97 -8.44 5.97 0.20
CA GLU A 97 -9.69 5.26 -0.11
C GLU A 97 -9.78 4.90 -1.59
N ALA A 98 -9.50 5.86 -2.49
CA ALA A 98 -9.51 5.61 -3.93
C ALA A 98 -8.50 4.54 -4.35
N LEU A 99 -7.29 4.56 -3.77
CA LEU A 99 -6.27 3.53 -4.01
C LEU A 99 -6.71 2.16 -3.51
N LEU A 100 -7.32 2.09 -2.32
CA LEU A 100 -7.81 0.82 -1.77
C LEU A 100 -8.98 0.26 -2.58
N ARG A 101 -9.96 1.11 -2.99
CA ARG A 101 -11.06 0.70 -3.89
C ARG A 101 -10.50 0.11 -5.17
N ARG A 102 -9.55 0.81 -5.81
CA ARG A 102 -8.95 0.33 -7.06
C ARG A 102 -8.18 -0.99 -6.86
N ALA A 103 -7.46 -1.14 -5.77
CA ALA A 103 -6.75 -2.38 -5.45
C ALA A 103 -7.74 -3.57 -5.32
N LEU A 104 -8.89 -3.35 -4.69
CA LEU A 104 -9.95 -4.35 -4.56
C LEU A 104 -10.62 -4.68 -5.90
N ASP A 105 -10.66 -3.74 -6.85
CA ASP A 105 -11.19 -4.00 -8.19
C ASP A 105 -10.24 -4.83 -9.05
N VAL A 106 -8.94 -4.56 -8.97
CA VAL A 106 -7.93 -5.24 -9.79
C VAL A 106 -7.49 -6.58 -9.22
N VAL A 107 -7.70 -6.85 -7.94
CA VAL A 107 -7.50 -8.18 -7.37
C VAL A 107 -8.63 -9.10 -7.82
N ARG A 108 -8.29 -10.37 -8.17
CA ARG A 108 -9.31 -11.35 -8.58
C ARG A 108 -10.20 -11.77 -7.40
N PRO A 109 -11.40 -12.31 -7.66
CA PRO A 109 -12.17 -13.02 -6.63
C PRO A 109 -11.33 -14.10 -5.94
N GLY A 110 -11.40 -14.20 -4.61
CA GLY A 110 -10.53 -15.04 -3.78
C GLY A 110 -9.13 -14.50 -3.56
N GLY A 111 -8.75 -13.40 -4.21
CA GLY A 111 -7.45 -12.74 -4.03
C GLY A 111 -7.38 -11.86 -2.78
N VAL A 112 -6.20 -11.34 -2.50
CA VAL A 112 -5.91 -10.61 -1.25
C VAL A 112 -5.32 -9.24 -1.53
N VAL A 113 -5.81 -8.24 -0.81
CA VAL A 113 -5.24 -6.89 -0.77
C VAL A 113 -4.65 -6.64 0.62
N ALA A 114 -3.40 -6.19 0.67
CA ALA A 114 -2.80 -5.64 1.88
C ALA A 114 -2.77 -4.11 1.76
N TYR A 115 -3.42 -3.41 2.68
CA TYR A 115 -3.36 -1.96 2.81
C TYR A 115 -2.42 -1.60 3.95
N ALA A 116 -1.39 -0.79 3.67
CA ALA A 116 -0.38 -0.43 4.65
C ALA A 116 -0.11 1.08 4.68
N THR A 117 0.08 1.64 5.88
CA THR A 117 0.51 3.03 6.10
C THR A 117 1.59 3.10 7.18
N CYS A 118 2.46 4.11 7.10
CA CYS A 118 3.34 4.50 8.21
C CYS A 118 2.70 5.63 9.03
N SER A 119 1.49 5.41 9.49
CA SER A 119 0.72 6.37 10.30
C SER A 119 -0.01 5.66 11.44
N PRO A 120 -0.05 6.24 12.64
CA PRO A 120 -0.92 5.79 13.74
C PRO A 120 -2.30 6.47 13.71
N HIS A 121 -2.56 7.37 12.76
CA HIS A 121 -3.78 8.16 12.74
C HIS A 121 -4.97 7.35 12.26
N LEU A 122 -6.04 7.27 13.07
CA LEU A 122 -7.22 6.43 12.78
C LEU A 122 -7.86 6.72 11.41
N ARG A 123 -7.92 8.00 11.01
CA ARG A 123 -8.45 8.38 9.68
C ARG A 123 -7.64 7.82 8.51
N GLU A 124 -6.35 7.49 8.70
CA GLU A 124 -5.46 6.92 7.67
C GLU A 124 -5.31 5.39 7.80
N THR A 125 -5.90 4.79 8.79
CA THR A 125 -5.77 3.36 9.12
C THR A 125 -7.13 2.67 9.06
N THR A 126 -7.73 2.34 10.21
CA THR A 126 -9.04 1.69 10.26
C THR A 126 -10.13 2.51 9.58
N GLY A 127 -10.09 3.84 9.69
CA GLY A 127 -11.09 4.70 9.05
C GLY A 127 -11.18 4.53 7.52
N VAL A 128 -10.03 4.40 6.83
CA VAL A 128 -10.03 4.12 5.37
C VAL A 128 -10.56 2.72 5.09
N VAL A 129 -10.12 1.73 5.87
CA VAL A 129 -10.55 0.34 5.68
C VAL A 129 -12.05 0.21 5.89
N ASP A 130 -12.57 0.76 6.98
CA ASP A 130 -13.99 0.69 7.34
C ASP A 130 -14.86 1.42 6.30
N ALA A 131 -14.45 2.61 5.85
CA ALA A 131 -15.16 3.36 4.82
C ALA A 131 -15.28 2.58 3.51
N VAL A 132 -14.17 1.98 3.04
CA VAL A 132 -14.17 1.26 1.77
C VAL A 132 -14.89 -0.08 1.87
N THR A 133 -14.76 -0.80 2.98
CA THR A 133 -15.44 -2.10 3.15
C THR A 133 -16.95 -1.93 3.36
N ALA A 134 -17.41 -0.83 3.96
CA ALA A 134 -18.83 -0.55 4.13
C ALA A 134 -19.58 -0.36 2.78
N GLU A 135 -18.87 -0.09 1.70
CA GLU A 135 -19.43 0.07 0.35
C GLU A 135 -19.45 -1.25 -0.45
N ARG A 136 -18.96 -2.38 0.14
CA ARG A 136 -18.67 -3.61 -0.61
C ARG A 136 -19.09 -4.86 0.14
N ASP A 137 -20.00 -5.61 -0.48
CA ASP A 137 -20.44 -6.92 0.04
C ASP A 137 -19.48 -8.06 -0.34
N ASP A 138 -18.56 -7.80 -1.30
CA ASP A 138 -17.61 -8.78 -1.83
C ASP A 138 -16.23 -8.72 -1.14
N VAL A 139 -16.13 -8.10 0.04
CA VAL A 139 -14.85 -7.95 0.76
C VAL A 139 -14.99 -8.32 2.23
N THR A 140 -14.01 -9.10 2.72
CA THR A 140 -13.86 -9.39 4.15
C THR A 140 -12.51 -8.93 4.67
N ILE A 141 -12.48 -8.39 5.88
CA ILE A 141 -11.24 -8.06 6.60
C ILE A 141 -10.75 -9.34 7.29
N GLU A 142 -9.59 -9.87 6.85
CA GLU A 142 -8.98 -11.05 7.47
C GLU A 142 -8.21 -10.71 8.75
N SER A 143 -7.50 -9.59 8.73
CA SER A 143 -6.75 -9.11 9.89
C SER A 143 -6.44 -7.64 9.79
N THR A 144 -6.25 -7.01 10.95
CA THR A 144 -5.67 -5.67 11.08
C THR A 144 -4.58 -5.72 12.13
N HIS A 145 -3.50 -4.97 11.93
CA HIS A 145 -2.45 -4.84 12.91
C HIS A 145 -1.89 -3.42 12.91
N GLN A 146 -1.74 -2.86 14.12
CA GLN A 146 -1.08 -1.59 14.37
C GLN A 146 0.18 -1.85 15.20
N TRP A 147 1.33 -1.59 14.62
CA TRP A 147 2.61 -1.60 15.35
C TRP A 147 2.83 -0.25 16.05
N TRP A 148 3.40 -0.31 17.24
CA TRP A 148 3.69 0.86 18.06
C TRP A 148 5.15 0.91 18.47
N PRO A 149 5.83 2.09 18.41
CA PRO A 149 7.24 2.20 18.80
C PRO A 149 7.55 1.75 20.22
N HIS A 150 6.64 2.01 21.14
CA HIS A 150 6.79 1.71 22.57
C HIS A 150 6.43 0.26 22.95
N ILE A 151 5.76 -0.46 22.06
CA ILE A 151 5.39 -1.87 22.27
C ILE A 151 6.29 -2.77 21.43
N ASP A 152 6.41 -2.46 20.13
CA ASP A 152 7.03 -3.35 19.14
C ASP A 152 8.46 -2.95 18.79
N GLY A 153 8.95 -1.80 19.29
CA GLY A 153 10.29 -1.30 18.99
C GLY A 153 10.49 -0.84 17.53
N THR A 154 9.41 -0.74 16.75
CA THR A 154 9.42 -0.37 15.33
C THR A 154 8.88 1.05 15.12
N ASP A 155 8.75 1.49 13.86
CA ASP A 155 7.92 2.65 13.54
C ASP A 155 6.45 2.32 13.78
N ALA A 156 5.61 3.35 13.99
CA ALA A 156 4.17 3.14 14.03
C ALA A 156 3.68 2.85 12.60
N MET A 157 3.33 1.60 12.36
CA MET A 157 2.87 1.09 11.06
C MET A 157 1.50 0.47 11.22
N PHE A 158 0.67 0.59 10.21
CA PHE A 158 -0.61 -0.11 10.14
C PHE A 158 -0.64 -1.03 8.91
N CYS A 159 -1.25 -2.18 9.06
CA CYS A 159 -1.56 -3.07 7.94
C CYS A 159 -2.92 -3.71 8.16
N ALA A 160 -3.77 -3.67 7.13
CA ALA A 160 -4.98 -4.47 7.03
C ALA A 160 -4.86 -5.44 5.87
N VAL A 161 -5.28 -6.68 6.08
CA VAL A 161 -5.37 -7.71 5.05
C VAL A 161 -6.84 -7.93 4.74
N LEU A 162 -7.20 -7.71 3.48
CA LEU A 162 -8.55 -7.84 2.97
C LEU A 162 -8.61 -8.94 1.91
N ARG A 163 -9.67 -9.72 1.93
CA ARG A 163 -9.94 -10.74 0.89
C ARG A 163 -11.15 -10.32 0.06
N ARG A 164 -11.01 -10.35 -1.26
CA ARG A 164 -12.15 -10.28 -2.16
C ARG A 164 -12.81 -11.67 -2.21
N THR A 165 -14.06 -11.75 -1.80
CA THR A 165 -14.82 -13.01 -1.86
C THR A 165 -15.11 -13.41 -3.30
N PRO A 166 -15.35 -14.70 -3.55
CA PRO A 166 -15.71 -15.19 -4.88
C PRO A 166 -17.01 -14.59 -5.42
#